data_4d5eb3793568efa397de061db8545e99
#
_entry.id   4d5eb3793568efa397de061db8545e99
#
_cell.length_a   1.000
_cell.length_b   1.000
_cell.length_c   1.000
_cell.angle_alpha   90.00
_cell.angle_beta   90.00
_cell.angle_gamma   90.00
#
_symmetry.space_group_name_H-M   'P 1'
#
loop_
_entity.id
_entity.type
_entity.pdbx_description
1 polymer ?
#
loop_
_entity_poly.entity_id
_entity_poly.type
_entity_poly.pdbx_seq_one_letter_code
_entity_poly.pdbx_strand_id
1 'polypeptide(L)'
;WGVIRPLKGKIETLISRNKKNRQLMMVSDINGKKAITNYKTIKTFNISNIPKLSLVECDLETGRTHQIRVHMKYKGTSLLGDYQYGKKNVKFKKINKEFFENLTNLNGQALHAKSLGFVHPATNKFVNFDSKLPSSFKKLLGLLEKLSS
;
A
#
# COMPACT_ATOMS: atom_id res chain seq x y z
N TRP A 1 -1.82 -7.00 -2.47
CA TRP A 1 -1.98 -8.33 -3.06
C TRP A 1 -0.63 -9.01 -3.23
N GLY A 2 -0.57 -10.33 -2.99
CA GLY A 2 0.65 -11.11 -3.14
C GLY A 2 1.62 -10.97 -1.95
N VAL A 3 2.81 -11.53 -2.15
CA VAL A 3 3.93 -11.44 -1.19
C VAL A 3 5.11 -10.82 -1.91
N ILE A 4 5.52 -9.63 -1.47
CA ILE A 4 6.68 -8.94 -2.02
C ILE A 4 7.96 -9.72 -1.68
N ARG A 5 8.85 -9.87 -2.64
CA ARG A 5 10.15 -10.54 -2.47
C ARG A 5 11.29 -9.59 -2.84
N PRO A 6 12.38 -9.58 -2.04
CA PRO A 6 12.54 -10.20 -0.71
C PRO A 6 11.53 -9.62 0.29
N LEU A 7 11.36 -10.25 1.48
CA LEU A 7 10.38 -9.82 2.50
C LEU A 7 10.71 -8.46 3.15
N LYS A 8 11.96 -8.04 3.06
CA LYS A 8 12.46 -6.73 3.47
C LYS A 8 13.37 -6.21 2.36
N GLY A 9 13.29 -4.93 2.06
CA GLY A 9 14.13 -4.34 1.04
C GLY A 9 13.85 -2.87 0.78
N LYS A 10 14.43 -2.38 -0.29
CA LYS A 10 14.35 -1.00 -0.78
C LYS A 10 13.88 -1.01 -2.22
N ILE A 11 12.98 -0.10 -2.55
CA ILE A 11 12.58 0.19 -3.94
C ILE A 11 13.09 1.59 -4.25
N GLU A 12 13.96 1.71 -5.21
CA GLU A 12 14.51 2.96 -5.68
C GLU A 12 14.26 3.08 -7.19
N THR A 13 13.50 4.09 -7.60
CA THR A 13 13.11 4.33 -9.00
C THR A 13 12.99 5.81 -9.28
N LEU A 14 12.73 6.15 -10.55
CA LEU A 14 12.19 7.46 -10.91
C LEU A 14 10.68 7.35 -11.04
N ILE A 15 9.94 8.30 -10.48
CA ILE A 15 8.48 8.41 -10.64
C ILE A 15 8.17 9.64 -11.47
N SER A 16 7.42 9.44 -12.53
CA SER A 16 6.91 10.48 -13.43
C SER A 16 5.40 10.37 -13.60
N ARG A 17 4.80 11.41 -14.19
CA ARG A 17 3.39 11.40 -14.55
C ARG A 17 3.17 10.48 -15.77
N ASN A 18 2.13 9.65 -15.72
CA ASN A 18 1.81 8.76 -16.84
C ASN A 18 1.39 9.58 -18.07
N LYS A 19 2.02 9.31 -19.22
CA LYS A 19 1.80 10.03 -20.47
C LYS A 19 0.39 9.81 -21.04
N LYS A 20 -0.18 8.60 -20.86
CA LYS A 20 -1.51 8.23 -21.37
C LYS A 20 -2.65 8.66 -20.45
N ASN A 21 -2.43 8.66 -19.14
CA ASN A 21 -3.40 9.12 -18.14
C ASN A 21 -2.70 10.01 -17.11
N ARG A 22 -2.84 11.31 -17.26
CA ARG A 22 -2.16 12.31 -16.42
C ARG A 22 -2.61 12.33 -14.94
N GLN A 23 -3.68 11.64 -14.60
CA GLN A 23 -4.11 11.45 -13.22
C GLN A 23 -3.27 10.41 -12.49
N LEU A 24 -2.53 9.57 -13.22
CA LEU A 24 -1.70 8.51 -12.69
C LEU A 24 -0.21 8.87 -12.71
N MET A 25 0.52 8.26 -11.80
CA MET A 25 1.98 8.24 -11.79
C MET A 25 2.49 6.87 -12.25
N MET A 26 3.74 6.80 -12.69
CA MET A 26 4.37 5.55 -13.14
C MET A 26 5.86 5.56 -12.81
N VAL A 27 6.44 4.36 -12.69
CA VAL A 27 7.90 4.20 -12.72
C VAL A 27 8.39 4.49 -14.13
N SER A 28 9.49 5.19 -14.24
CA SER A 28 10.14 5.56 -15.50
C SER A 28 11.63 5.32 -15.40
N ASP A 29 12.22 4.85 -16.49
CA ASP A 29 13.68 4.63 -16.58
C ASP A 29 14.44 5.85 -17.14
N ILE A 30 13.71 6.80 -17.72
CA ILE A 30 14.32 7.90 -18.48
C ILE A 30 14.17 9.24 -17.77
N ASN A 31 12.99 9.51 -17.18
CA ASN A 31 12.69 10.81 -16.58
C ASN A 31 11.78 10.64 -15.36
N GLY A 32 11.83 11.62 -14.47
CA GLY A 32 11.02 11.62 -13.25
C GLY A 32 11.80 12.10 -12.04
N LYS A 33 11.14 12.08 -10.90
CA LYS A 33 11.75 12.42 -9.62
C LYS A 33 12.17 11.16 -8.89
N LYS A 34 13.37 11.14 -8.35
CA LYS A 34 13.89 10.03 -7.52
C LYS A 34 12.91 9.73 -6.38
N ALA A 35 12.57 8.47 -6.24
CA ALA A 35 11.64 7.95 -5.25
C ALA A 35 12.24 6.73 -4.56
N ILE A 36 12.24 6.75 -3.23
CA ILE A 36 12.84 5.71 -2.40
C ILE A 36 11.85 5.29 -1.33
N THR A 37 11.50 3.99 -1.32
CA THR A 37 10.64 3.36 -0.32
C THR A 37 11.36 2.16 0.27
N ASN A 38 11.66 2.19 1.55
CA ASN A 38 12.06 1.01 2.32
C ASN A 38 10.79 0.26 2.72
N TYR A 39 10.83 -1.06 2.73
CA TYR A 39 9.68 -1.87 3.10
C TYR A 39 10.06 -3.12 3.89
N LYS A 40 9.12 -3.57 4.72
CA LYS A 40 9.22 -4.83 5.47
C LYS A 40 7.85 -5.50 5.50
N THR A 41 7.79 -6.76 5.09
CA THR A 41 6.60 -7.60 5.27
C THR A 41 6.48 -7.98 6.74
N ILE A 42 5.38 -7.56 7.37
CA ILE A 42 5.08 -7.82 8.77
C ILE A 42 4.36 -9.16 8.92
N LYS A 43 3.40 -9.45 8.03
CA LYS A 43 2.59 -10.66 8.07
C LYS A 43 2.14 -11.06 6.68
N THR A 44 2.00 -12.36 6.43
CA THR A 44 1.39 -12.90 5.22
C THR A 44 0.12 -13.64 5.58
N PHE A 45 -0.90 -13.56 4.70
CA PHE A 45 -2.17 -14.23 4.86
C PHE A 45 -2.39 -15.19 3.70
N ASN A 46 -2.73 -16.43 4.04
CA ASN A 46 -2.99 -17.50 3.08
C ASN A 46 -4.45 -17.95 3.25
N ILE A 47 -5.32 -17.47 2.38
CA ILE A 47 -6.77 -17.71 2.46
C ILE A 47 -7.17 -18.54 1.26
N SER A 48 -7.95 -19.60 1.48
CA SER A 48 -8.42 -20.48 0.42
C SER A 48 -9.12 -19.70 -0.71
N ASN A 49 -8.77 -20.01 -1.95
CA ASN A 49 -9.31 -19.39 -3.18
C ASN A 49 -9.11 -17.88 -3.33
N ILE A 50 -8.32 -17.26 -2.46
CA ILE A 50 -7.91 -15.86 -2.57
C ILE A 50 -6.39 -15.82 -2.77
N PRO A 51 -5.86 -14.97 -3.68
CA PRO A 51 -4.41 -14.79 -3.79
C PRO A 51 -3.81 -14.41 -2.44
N LYS A 52 -2.60 -14.89 -2.15
CA LYS A 52 -1.88 -14.51 -0.94
C LYS A 52 -1.90 -13.00 -0.75
N LEU A 53 -1.97 -12.58 0.51
CA LEU A 53 -1.96 -11.19 0.91
C LEU A 53 -0.80 -10.94 1.87
N SER A 54 -0.34 -9.71 1.97
CA SER A 54 0.66 -9.34 2.97
C SER A 54 0.37 -7.97 3.57
N LEU A 55 0.62 -7.86 4.87
CA LEU A 55 0.74 -6.59 5.58
C LEU A 55 2.19 -6.14 5.46
N VAL A 56 2.39 -4.96 4.87
CA VAL A 56 3.72 -4.40 4.62
C VAL A 56 3.83 -3.05 5.31
N GLU A 57 4.90 -2.87 6.07
CA GLU A 57 5.31 -1.57 6.57
C GLU A 57 6.21 -0.90 5.54
N CYS A 58 5.95 0.38 5.26
CA CYS A 58 6.73 1.19 4.34
C CYS A 58 7.31 2.39 5.08
N ASP A 59 8.60 2.62 4.89
CA ASP A 59 9.31 3.79 5.38
C ASP A 59 9.83 4.61 4.19
N LEU A 60 9.47 5.89 4.15
CA LEU A 60 9.67 6.75 2.99
C LEU A 60 10.88 7.68 3.20
N GLU A 61 11.94 7.51 2.39
CA GLU A 61 13.01 8.51 2.29
C GLU A 61 12.58 9.70 1.41
N THR A 62 11.57 9.51 0.56
CA THR A 62 10.99 10.53 -0.33
C THR A 62 9.47 10.42 -0.33
N GLY A 63 8.76 11.53 -0.59
CA GLY A 63 7.29 11.59 -0.62
C GLY A 63 6.75 12.02 -1.99
N ARG A 64 6.86 11.20 -3.03
CA ARG A 64 6.30 11.52 -4.36
C ARG A 64 4.83 11.17 -4.43
N THR A 65 4.08 11.87 -5.28
CA THR A 65 2.66 11.60 -5.52
C THR A 65 2.42 10.12 -5.81
N HIS A 66 1.55 9.48 -5.05
CA HIS A 66 1.20 8.06 -5.15
C HIS A 66 2.39 7.09 -4.99
N GLN A 67 3.50 7.50 -4.38
CA GLN A 67 4.75 6.75 -4.39
C GLN A 67 4.59 5.29 -3.96
N ILE A 68 4.02 5.01 -2.78
CA ILE A 68 3.83 3.63 -2.30
C ILE A 68 2.95 2.83 -3.27
N ARG A 69 1.87 3.42 -3.77
CA ARG A 69 0.93 2.79 -4.69
C ARG A 69 1.62 2.37 -5.99
N VAL A 70 2.43 3.26 -6.55
CA VAL A 70 3.23 3.03 -7.78
C VAL A 70 4.30 1.96 -7.54
N HIS A 71 5.04 2.05 -6.43
CA HIS A 71 6.09 1.09 -6.09
C HIS A 71 5.52 -0.32 -5.85
N MET A 72 4.40 -0.44 -5.13
CA MET A 72 3.76 -1.74 -4.92
C MET A 72 3.22 -2.33 -6.23
N LYS A 73 2.64 -1.50 -7.11
CA LYS A 73 2.28 -1.94 -8.46
C LYS A 73 3.49 -2.40 -9.27
N TYR A 74 4.58 -1.64 -9.24
CA TYR A 74 5.83 -1.99 -9.92
C TYR A 74 6.39 -3.33 -9.47
N LYS A 75 6.28 -3.65 -8.17
CA LYS A 75 6.65 -4.96 -7.61
C LYS A 75 5.60 -6.07 -7.85
N GLY A 76 4.51 -5.80 -8.57
CA GLY A 76 3.44 -6.77 -8.83
C GLY A 76 2.51 -7.04 -7.63
N THR A 77 2.61 -6.24 -6.58
CA THR A 77 1.92 -6.41 -5.29
C THR A 77 1.02 -5.22 -4.96
N SER A 78 0.18 -4.79 -5.90
CA SER A 78 -0.72 -3.63 -5.73
C SER A 78 -1.54 -3.69 -4.44
N LEU A 79 -1.89 -2.52 -3.89
CA LEU A 79 -2.64 -2.41 -2.64
C LEU A 79 -4.06 -2.97 -2.78
N LEU A 80 -4.61 -3.49 -1.70
CA LEU A 80 -6.03 -3.82 -1.58
C LEU A 80 -6.86 -2.54 -1.74
N GLY A 81 -8.00 -2.61 -2.46
CA GLY A 81 -8.89 -1.48 -2.68
C GLY A 81 -8.35 -0.38 -3.61
N ASP A 82 -7.14 -0.53 -4.16
CA ASP A 82 -6.58 0.42 -5.11
C ASP A 82 -7.06 0.12 -6.53
N TYR A 83 -8.16 0.74 -6.94
CA TYR A 83 -8.75 0.54 -8.27
C TYR A 83 -8.04 1.28 -9.40
N GLN A 84 -7.17 2.24 -9.08
CA GLN A 84 -6.40 2.99 -10.08
C GLN A 84 -5.11 2.26 -10.47
N TYR A 85 -4.42 1.66 -9.51
CA TYR A 85 -3.14 0.97 -9.72
C TYR A 85 -3.26 -0.55 -9.62
N GLY A 86 -4.32 -1.07 -9.02
CA GLY A 86 -4.59 -2.49 -8.85
C GLY A 86 -5.62 -3.04 -9.82
N LYS A 87 -6.10 -4.24 -9.54
CA LYS A 87 -7.16 -4.93 -10.29
C LYS A 87 -8.51 -4.75 -9.60
N LYS A 88 -9.59 -4.65 -10.39
CA LYS A 88 -10.96 -4.70 -9.85
C LYS A 88 -11.21 -6.10 -9.25
N ASN A 89 -11.72 -6.14 -8.02
CA ASN A 89 -11.83 -7.37 -7.23
C ASN A 89 -13.23 -7.99 -7.26
N VAL A 90 -14.05 -7.68 -8.26
CA VAL A 90 -15.47 -8.12 -8.37
C VAL A 90 -15.63 -9.64 -8.28
N LYS A 91 -14.68 -10.41 -8.80
CA LYS A 91 -14.70 -11.88 -8.72
C LYS A 91 -14.71 -12.42 -7.29
N PHE A 92 -14.15 -11.70 -6.31
CA PHE A 92 -14.08 -12.15 -4.91
C PHE A 92 -15.42 -12.08 -4.19
N LYS A 93 -16.41 -11.33 -4.70
CA LYS A 93 -17.77 -11.32 -4.17
C LYS A 93 -18.40 -12.73 -4.12
N LYS A 94 -18.12 -13.57 -5.13
CA LYS A 94 -18.62 -14.94 -5.21
C LYS A 94 -17.82 -15.93 -4.34
N ILE A 95 -16.54 -15.61 -4.04
CA ILE A 95 -15.62 -16.49 -3.31
C ILE A 95 -15.79 -16.31 -1.80
N ASN A 96 -15.78 -15.06 -1.33
CA ASN A 96 -15.95 -14.72 0.08
C ASN A 96 -16.62 -13.35 0.19
N LYS A 97 -17.92 -13.39 0.55
CA LYS A 97 -18.75 -12.19 0.65
C LYS A 97 -18.26 -11.24 1.74
N GLU A 98 -17.93 -11.78 2.92
CA GLU A 98 -17.46 -10.97 4.06
C GLU A 98 -16.14 -10.25 3.74
N PHE A 99 -15.19 -10.94 3.10
CA PHE A 99 -13.96 -10.33 2.62
C PHE A 99 -14.24 -9.21 1.63
N PHE A 100 -15.11 -9.44 0.65
CA PHE A 100 -15.45 -8.45 -0.36
C PHE A 100 -16.11 -7.20 0.24
N GLU A 101 -17.03 -7.37 1.19
CA GLU A 101 -17.70 -6.28 1.90
C GLU A 101 -16.70 -5.44 2.72
N ASN A 102 -15.81 -6.08 3.48
CA ASN A 102 -14.79 -5.37 4.24
C ASN A 102 -13.81 -4.62 3.31
N LEU A 103 -13.46 -5.19 2.16
CA LEU A 103 -12.64 -4.53 1.15
C LEU A 103 -13.33 -3.31 0.55
N THR A 104 -14.63 -3.41 0.27
CA THR A 104 -15.44 -2.31 -0.27
C THR A 104 -15.59 -1.18 0.75
N ASN A 105 -15.75 -1.52 2.03
CA ASN A 105 -15.92 -0.56 3.13
C ASN A 105 -14.65 0.24 3.45
N LEU A 106 -13.49 -0.09 2.85
CA LEU A 106 -12.29 0.76 2.95
C LEU A 106 -12.46 2.11 2.23
N ASN A 107 -13.37 2.19 1.25
CA ASN A 107 -13.59 3.38 0.40
C ASN A 107 -12.30 3.91 -0.25
N GLY A 108 -11.39 3.02 -0.62
CA GLY A 108 -10.11 3.34 -1.23
C GLY A 108 -9.05 2.27 -0.99
N GLN A 109 -7.81 2.64 -1.18
CA GLN A 109 -6.66 1.74 -0.99
C GLN A 109 -6.41 1.46 0.51
N ALA A 110 -6.07 0.21 0.83
CA ALA A 110 -5.60 -0.20 2.17
C ALA A 110 -4.20 0.39 2.43
N LEU A 111 -4.15 1.67 2.74
CA LEU A 111 -2.93 2.41 3.05
C LEU A 111 -3.21 3.38 4.20
N HIS A 112 -2.36 3.34 5.23
CA HIS A 112 -2.49 4.19 6.41
C HIS A 112 -1.14 4.81 6.76
N ALA A 113 -1.11 6.12 6.95
CA ALA A 113 0.03 6.84 7.49
C ALA A 113 0.06 6.65 9.02
N LYS A 114 0.89 5.71 9.49
CA LYS A 114 1.02 5.35 10.91
C LYS A 114 1.71 6.44 11.71
N SER A 115 2.80 6.98 11.19
CA SER A 115 3.59 8.02 11.84
C SER A 115 4.08 9.06 10.85
N LEU A 116 4.26 10.27 11.33
CA LEU A 116 4.85 11.38 10.59
C LEU A 116 5.82 12.12 11.52
N GLY A 117 7.09 12.18 11.11
CA GLY A 117 8.13 12.94 11.82
C GLY A 117 8.74 13.99 10.89
N PHE A 118 8.98 15.18 11.43
CA PHE A 118 9.68 16.25 10.72
C PHE A 118 10.30 17.26 11.70
N VAL A 119 11.25 18.05 11.20
CA VAL A 119 11.81 19.18 11.94
C VAL A 119 10.86 20.37 11.81
N HIS A 120 10.34 20.87 12.93
CA HIS A 120 9.39 21.98 12.94
C HIS A 120 10.07 23.26 12.45
N PRO A 121 9.55 23.95 11.43
CA PRO A 121 10.26 25.05 10.75
C PRO A 121 10.52 26.28 11.63
N ALA A 122 9.66 26.55 12.62
CA ALA A 122 9.83 27.70 13.50
C ALA A 122 10.67 27.39 14.75
N THR A 123 10.65 26.15 15.26
CA THR A 123 11.34 25.81 16.51
C THR A 123 12.62 25.00 16.30
N ASN A 124 12.88 24.53 15.08
CA ASN A 124 13.96 23.61 14.71
C ASN A 124 14.03 22.33 15.57
N LYS A 125 12.95 21.99 16.26
CA LYS A 125 12.84 20.75 17.03
C LYS A 125 12.21 19.66 16.18
N PHE A 126 12.71 18.42 16.33
CA PHE A 126 12.05 17.27 15.73
C PHE A 126 10.73 17.00 16.43
N VAL A 127 9.66 16.84 15.66
CA VAL A 127 8.33 16.48 16.15
C VAL A 127 7.87 15.20 15.47
N ASN A 128 7.17 14.34 16.21
CA ASN A 128 6.62 13.08 15.71
C ASN A 128 5.16 12.96 16.09
N PHE A 129 4.37 12.44 15.17
CA PHE A 129 2.94 12.21 15.33
C PHE A 129 2.61 10.77 14.94
N ASP A 130 1.82 10.11 15.78
CA ASP A 130 1.32 8.77 15.52
C ASP A 130 -0.19 8.79 15.30
N SER A 131 -0.65 7.99 14.35
CA SER A 131 -2.06 7.84 14.02
C SER A 131 -2.53 6.41 14.27
N LYS A 132 -3.68 6.28 14.95
CA LYS A 132 -4.32 4.97 15.16
C LYS A 132 -4.87 4.43 13.84
N LEU A 133 -4.78 3.11 13.67
CA LEU A 133 -5.33 2.44 12.51
C LEU A 133 -6.85 2.70 12.38
N PRO A 134 -7.37 3.12 11.20
CA PRO A 134 -8.79 3.32 10.97
C PRO A 134 -9.60 2.06 11.25
N SER A 135 -10.83 2.21 11.76
CA SER A 135 -11.69 1.10 12.15
C SER A 135 -11.98 0.12 11.00
N SER A 136 -12.20 0.61 9.79
CA SER A 136 -12.40 -0.22 8.59
C SER A 136 -11.16 -1.05 8.25
N PHE A 137 -9.98 -0.46 8.35
CA PHE A 137 -8.72 -1.17 8.10
C PHE A 137 -8.43 -2.21 9.21
N LYS A 138 -8.70 -1.84 10.48
CA LYS A 138 -8.59 -2.77 11.61
C LYS A 138 -9.53 -3.98 11.47
N LYS A 139 -10.80 -3.75 11.07
CA LYS A 139 -11.77 -4.82 10.78
C LYS A 139 -11.29 -5.75 9.68
N LEU A 140 -10.78 -5.19 8.57
CA LEU A 140 -10.21 -6.00 7.48
C LEU A 140 -9.05 -6.86 7.97
N LEU A 141 -8.10 -6.31 8.73
CA LEU A 141 -6.98 -7.10 9.27
C LEU A 141 -7.45 -8.24 10.19
N GLY A 142 -8.38 -7.98 11.11
CA GLY A 142 -8.95 -9.00 11.97
C GLY A 142 -9.63 -10.13 11.19
N LEU A 143 -10.36 -9.78 10.11
CA LEU A 143 -10.94 -10.77 9.21
C LEU A 143 -9.87 -11.62 8.50
N LEU A 144 -8.81 -10.98 7.96
CA LEU A 144 -7.72 -11.69 7.30
C LEU A 144 -6.99 -12.65 8.26
N GLU A 145 -6.84 -12.27 9.51
CA GLU A 145 -6.28 -13.13 10.56
C GLU A 145 -7.16 -14.35 10.80
N LYS A 146 -8.46 -14.13 11.00
CA LYS A 146 -9.46 -15.20 11.19
C LYS A 146 -9.52 -16.18 10.02
N LEU A 147 -9.43 -15.68 8.78
CA LEU A 147 -9.55 -16.52 7.58
C LEU A 147 -8.23 -17.21 7.19
N SER A 148 -7.11 -16.78 7.73
CA SER A 148 -5.78 -17.34 7.45
C SER A 148 -5.33 -18.39 8.46
N SER A 149 -6.18 -18.69 9.45
CA SER A 149 -5.93 -19.65 10.52
C SER A 149 -6.09 -21.08 10.05
#